data_4eedbb1c1558bc5e08e9e512721d05ea
#
_entry.id   4eedbb1c1558bc5e08e9e512721d05ea
#
_cell.length_a   1.000
_cell.length_b   1.000
_cell.length_c   1.000
_cell.angle_alpha   90.00
_cell.angle_beta   90.00
_cell.angle_gamma   90.00
#
_symmetry.space_group_name_H-M   'P 1'
#
loop_
_entity.id
_entity.type
_entity.pdbx_description
1 polymer ?
#
loop_
_entity_poly.entity_id
_entity_poly.type
_entity_poly.pdbx_seq_one_letter_code
_entity_poly.pdbx_strand_id
1 'polypeptide(L)'
;GKSDTLVNPVVLTYREAGKRLSPDGSLWGWLPLNGFHNETRFNRLGELEPTPALSDDRTSWPSFWPDRLDNPDDPGWSNEWNGFFGRGVFNADLEGFYVIDDYSDLEYSVDPETQQPLSQWGVFYPSPSDSTIGGLALQTKVRIFQWANILAEDTAFILYRITNTGEKDYRYNSSGDEGVFFGQIMDYGLGNEEGDENAAFDALQDVTYGWDQDGIGQHPDGTLYDLGYTGFAFL
;
A
#
# COMPACT_ATOMS: atom_id res chain seq x y z
N GLY A 1 -28.55 -18.67 -2.30
CA GLY A 1 -27.25 -18.27 -2.10
C GLY A 1 -26.47 -17.75 -3.30
N LYS A 2 -26.50 -16.46 -3.55
CA LYS A 2 -25.59 -15.82 -4.51
C LYS A 2 -24.59 -14.92 -3.80
N SER A 3 -24.46 -15.05 -2.49
CA SER A 3 -23.59 -14.22 -1.66
C SER A 3 -22.09 -14.44 -1.88
N ASP A 4 -21.73 -15.43 -2.68
CA ASP A 4 -20.33 -15.81 -2.90
C ASP A 4 -19.79 -15.30 -4.25
N THR A 5 -20.60 -14.59 -5.01
CA THR A 5 -20.18 -14.08 -6.32
C THR A 5 -19.66 -12.67 -6.15
N LEU A 6 -18.35 -12.55 -6.25
CA LEU A 6 -17.66 -11.29 -6.33
C LEU A 6 -17.74 -10.77 -7.77
N VAL A 7 -18.23 -9.56 -7.97
CA VAL A 7 -18.30 -8.96 -9.30
C VAL A 7 -17.31 -7.79 -9.34
N ASN A 8 -16.12 -8.06 -9.88
CA ASN A 8 -15.05 -7.07 -10.13
C ASN A 8 -14.73 -6.14 -8.95
N PRO A 9 -14.47 -6.66 -7.75
CA PRO A 9 -14.07 -5.80 -6.66
C PRO A 9 -12.67 -5.28 -6.92
N VAL A 10 -12.50 -4.01 -6.69
CA VAL A 10 -11.19 -3.36 -6.76
C VAL A 10 -10.95 -2.68 -5.43
N VAL A 11 -9.96 -3.17 -4.68
CA VAL A 11 -9.48 -2.52 -3.47
C VAL A 11 -8.25 -1.69 -3.83
N LEU A 12 -8.29 -0.40 -3.56
CA LEU A 12 -7.25 0.55 -3.90
C LEU A 12 -6.64 1.19 -2.65
N THR A 13 -5.35 1.49 -2.69
CA THR A 13 -4.68 2.29 -1.66
C THR A 13 -4.98 3.78 -1.78
N TYR A 14 -5.25 4.26 -3.00
CA TYR A 14 -5.59 5.65 -3.28
C TYR A 14 -6.94 5.77 -3.97
N ARG A 15 -7.72 6.76 -3.55
CA ARG A 15 -8.93 7.16 -4.25
C ARG A 15 -9.14 8.64 -4.14
N GLU A 16 -9.72 9.22 -5.19
CA GLU A 16 -10.14 10.61 -5.16
C GLU A 16 -11.11 10.86 -4.00
N ALA A 17 -10.95 12.01 -3.35
CA ALA A 17 -11.77 12.43 -2.23
C ALA A 17 -13.28 12.28 -2.54
N GLY A 18 -14.01 11.64 -1.66
CA GLY A 18 -15.46 11.46 -1.74
C GLY A 18 -15.96 10.28 -2.57
N LYS A 19 -15.07 9.51 -3.25
CA LYS A 19 -15.50 8.38 -4.09
C LYS A 19 -15.51 7.02 -3.36
N ARG A 20 -14.90 6.93 -2.17
CA ARG A 20 -14.90 5.71 -1.36
C ARG A 20 -14.97 6.02 0.12
N LEU A 21 -16.05 6.66 0.48
CA LEU A 21 -16.40 6.84 1.87
C LEU A 21 -17.59 5.94 2.19
N SER A 22 -17.50 5.29 3.34
CA SER A 22 -18.64 4.64 3.97
C SER A 22 -19.71 5.66 4.30
N PRO A 23 -20.95 5.25 4.62
CA PRO A 23 -22.02 6.16 5.05
C PRO A 23 -21.66 7.00 6.27
N ASP A 24 -20.77 6.55 7.12
CA ASP A 24 -20.26 7.28 8.30
C ASP A 24 -19.04 8.16 8.01
N GLY A 25 -18.56 8.18 6.77
CA GLY A 25 -17.41 8.97 6.33
C GLY A 25 -16.05 8.28 6.51
N SER A 26 -16.00 7.03 6.94
CA SER A 26 -14.75 6.26 7.01
C SER A 26 -14.23 5.94 5.61
N LEU A 27 -12.91 5.84 5.46
CA LEU A 27 -12.30 5.45 4.20
C LEU A 27 -12.44 3.94 3.96
N TRP A 28 -12.85 3.57 2.75
CA TRP A 28 -12.74 2.22 2.23
C TRP A 28 -11.48 2.06 1.40
N GLY A 29 -10.76 0.99 1.60
CA GLY A 29 -9.54 0.68 0.84
C GLY A 29 -8.48 0.00 1.68
N TRP A 30 -7.28 -0.04 1.12
CA TRP A 30 -6.10 -0.52 1.82
C TRP A 30 -5.58 0.58 2.73
N LEU A 31 -5.66 0.35 4.05
CA LEU A 31 -5.26 1.32 5.04
C LEU A 31 -4.09 0.81 5.88
N PRO A 32 -3.22 1.71 6.36
CA PRO A 32 -2.16 1.35 7.29
C PRO A 32 -2.71 0.70 8.56
N LEU A 33 -2.12 -0.43 8.92
CA LEU A 33 -2.43 -1.11 10.17
C LEU A 33 -1.65 -0.46 11.31
N ASN A 34 -2.36 -0.13 12.38
CA ASN A 34 -1.80 0.49 13.58
C ASN A 34 -0.78 -0.44 14.27
N GLY A 35 0.19 0.16 14.93
CA GLY A 35 1.24 -0.54 15.67
C GLY A 35 2.50 -0.89 14.84
N PHE A 36 2.53 -0.56 13.55
CA PHE A 36 3.69 -0.78 12.69
C PHE A 36 4.41 0.52 12.29
N HIS A 37 3.95 1.66 12.75
CA HIS A 37 4.53 2.98 12.57
C HIS A 37 4.17 3.88 13.76
N ASN A 38 4.74 5.07 13.83
CA ASN A 38 4.35 6.06 14.82
C ASN A 38 3.13 6.85 14.33
N GLU A 39 1.96 6.49 14.82
CA GLU A 39 0.67 7.10 14.48
C GLU A 39 0.54 8.55 14.95
N THR A 40 1.39 8.98 15.88
CA THR A 40 1.36 10.32 16.48
C THR A 40 2.49 11.22 15.98
N ARG A 41 3.14 10.86 14.88
CA ARG A 41 4.21 11.67 14.31
C ARG A 41 3.67 12.95 13.71
N PHE A 42 4.34 14.05 14.02
CA PHE A 42 4.06 15.37 13.45
C PHE A 42 5.19 15.80 12.51
N ASN A 43 4.80 16.47 11.43
CA ASN A 43 5.75 17.10 10.52
C ASN A 43 6.31 18.41 11.14
N ARG A 44 7.19 19.09 10.41
CA ARG A 44 7.81 20.35 10.83
C ARG A 44 6.82 21.51 10.97
N LEU A 45 5.64 21.40 10.40
CA LEU A 45 4.56 22.38 10.49
C LEU A 45 3.64 22.11 11.68
N GLY A 46 3.86 21.02 12.43
CA GLY A 46 3.01 20.61 13.54
C GLY A 46 1.72 19.92 13.13
N GLU A 47 1.64 19.41 11.91
CA GLU A 47 0.53 18.63 11.42
C GLU A 47 0.79 17.13 11.63
N LEU A 48 -0.26 16.38 11.92
CA LEU A 48 -0.16 14.93 12.07
C LEU A 48 0.16 14.30 10.71
N GLU A 49 1.31 13.69 10.61
CA GLU A 49 1.82 13.08 9.38
C GLU A 49 2.48 11.73 9.68
N PRO A 50 1.69 10.67 9.92
CA PRO A 50 2.23 9.34 10.09
C PRO A 50 2.88 8.89 8.78
N THR A 51 4.11 8.38 8.89
CA THR A 51 4.88 7.84 7.77
C THR A 51 5.17 6.36 8.00
N PRO A 52 5.53 5.60 6.96
CA PRO A 52 6.15 4.30 7.15
C PRO A 52 7.29 4.38 8.17
N ALA A 53 7.50 3.32 8.92
CA ALA A 53 8.68 3.26 9.79
C ALA A 53 9.94 3.14 8.93
N LEU A 54 10.95 3.97 9.24
CA LEU A 54 12.23 4.03 8.53
C LEU A 54 13.36 3.58 9.46
N SER A 55 14.28 2.79 8.95
CA SER A 55 15.35 2.18 9.76
C SER A 55 16.31 3.17 10.38
N ASP A 56 16.50 4.33 9.75
CA ASP A 56 17.37 5.43 10.18
C ASP A 56 16.65 6.49 11.03
N ASP A 57 15.31 6.45 11.09
CA ASP A 57 14.50 7.40 11.86
C ASP A 57 13.65 6.70 12.92
N ARG A 58 14.18 6.62 14.13
CA ARG A 58 13.48 6.02 15.27
C ARG A 58 12.19 6.74 15.66
N THR A 59 12.00 7.98 15.26
CA THR A 59 10.77 8.72 15.55
C THR A 59 9.59 8.24 14.72
N SER A 60 9.86 7.53 13.62
CA SER A 60 8.87 6.88 12.77
C SER A 60 8.40 5.51 13.31
N TRP A 61 9.13 4.94 14.28
CA TRP A 61 8.83 3.61 14.80
C TRP A 61 7.64 3.65 15.77
N PRO A 62 6.87 2.57 15.86
CA PRO A 62 5.90 2.44 16.94
C PRO A 62 6.63 2.36 18.29
N SER A 63 5.96 2.75 19.35
CA SER A 63 6.51 2.61 20.71
C SER A 63 6.82 1.16 21.07
N PHE A 64 6.14 0.23 20.42
CA PHE A 64 6.28 -1.19 20.61
C PHE A 64 5.89 -1.94 19.33
N TRP A 65 6.80 -2.76 18.80
CA TRP A 65 6.51 -3.58 17.60
C TRP A 65 5.62 -4.76 17.97
N PRO A 66 4.44 -4.90 17.35
CA PRO A 66 3.66 -6.12 17.53
C PRO A 66 4.18 -7.20 16.58
N ASP A 67 4.56 -8.35 17.11
CA ASP A 67 4.84 -9.54 16.28
C ASP A 67 3.66 -10.50 16.22
N ARG A 68 2.46 -9.93 16.28
CA ARG A 68 1.23 -10.72 16.38
C ARG A 68 0.69 -11.22 15.05
N LEU A 69 1.26 -10.76 13.93
CA LEU A 69 0.84 -11.25 12.62
C LEU A 69 1.27 -12.68 12.36
N ASP A 70 2.44 -13.05 12.87
CA ASP A 70 3.02 -14.39 12.68
C ASP A 70 2.93 -15.25 13.93
N ASN A 71 2.85 -14.63 15.12
CA ASN A 71 2.74 -15.31 16.41
C ASN A 71 1.89 -14.47 17.39
N PRO A 72 0.61 -14.83 17.60
CA PRO A 72 -0.27 -14.12 18.52
C PRO A 72 0.20 -14.09 19.98
N ASP A 73 1.03 -15.05 20.38
CA ASP A 73 1.53 -15.18 21.74
C ASP A 73 2.81 -14.37 21.98
N ASP A 74 3.42 -13.82 20.92
CA ASP A 74 4.60 -12.95 21.08
C ASP A 74 4.19 -11.59 21.66
N PRO A 75 4.78 -11.17 22.77
CA PRO A 75 4.48 -9.87 23.37
C PRO A 75 4.98 -8.68 22.53
N GLY A 76 5.80 -8.94 21.50
CA GLY A 76 6.46 -7.92 20.71
C GLY A 76 7.71 -7.36 21.39
N TRP A 77 8.26 -6.23 20.89
CA TRP A 77 9.50 -5.61 21.41
C TRP A 77 9.56 -4.12 21.13
N SER A 78 10.54 -3.45 21.73
CA SER A 78 10.80 -2.01 21.51
C SER A 78 12.30 -1.76 21.31
N ASN A 79 12.63 -0.55 20.85
CA ASN A 79 13.99 -0.01 20.74
C ASN A 79 14.96 -0.69 19.75
N GLU A 80 14.52 -1.69 19.01
CA GLU A 80 15.28 -2.35 17.97
C GLU A 80 14.49 -2.31 16.66
N TRP A 81 15.19 -2.24 15.52
CA TRP A 81 14.56 -2.24 14.21
C TRP A 81 13.86 -3.57 13.93
N ASN A 82 12.69 -3.49 13.32
CA ASN A 82 12.00 -4.67 12.81
C ASN A 82 12.52 -5.02 11.41
N GLY A 83 13.72 -5.60 11.35
CA GLY A 83 14.39 -5.93 10.11
C GLY A 83 13.80 -7.14 9.40
N PHE A 84 14.02 -7.23 8.09
CA PHE A 84 13.48 -8.32 7.26
C PHE A 84 14.03 -9.71 7.68
N PHE A 85 15.32 -9.80 8.02
CA PHE A 85 15.93 -11.05 8.48
C PHE A 85 15.94 -11.22 10.01
N GLY A 86 15.34 -10.31 10.74
CA GLY A 86 15.20 -10.42 12.18
C GLY A 86 15.32 -9.10 12.92
N ARG A 87 15.02 -9.17 14.19
CA ARG A 87 15.08 -8.04 15.13
C ARG A 87 16.48 -7.45 15.20
N GLY A 88 16.58 -6.13 15.00
CA GLY A 88 17.85 -5.40 15.02
C GLY A 88 18.74 -5.63 13.79
N VAL A 89 18.30 -6.39 12.78
CA VAL A 89 19.09 -6.66 11.58
C VAL A 89 18.74 -5.65 10.50
N PHE A 90 19.75 -5.00 9.94
CA PHE A 90 19.65 -4.07 8.81
C PHE A 90 20.22 -4.74 7.57
N ASN A 91 19.50 -4.68 6.45
CA ASN A 91 19.88 -5.34 5.20
C ASN A 91 20.25 -4.34 4.10
N ALA A 92 19.82 -3.09 4.26
CA ALA A 92 20.10 -1.99 3.35
C ALA A 92 20.54 -0.76 4.13
N ASP A 93 21.02 0.26 3.45
CA ASP A 93 21.39 1.54 4.07
C ASP A 93 20.16 2.28 4.59
N LEU A 94 19.04 2.17 3.87
CA LEU A 94 17.73 2.62 4.30
C LEU A 94 16.70 1.50 4.08
N GLU A 95 15.94 1.19 5.11
CA GLU A 95 14.80 0.30 5.03
C GLU A 95 13.52 1.02 5.46
N GLY A 96 12.43 0.76 4.73
CA GLY A 96 11.09 1.14 5.13
C GLY A 96 10.25 -0.09 5.46
N PHE A 97 9.33 0.06 6.42
CA PHE A 97 8.40 -1.00 6.78
C PHE A 97 7.05 -0.44 7.19
N TYR A 98 5.99 -1.04 6.65
CA TYR A 98 4.63 -0.83 7.10
C TYR A 98 3.76 -2.04 6.76
N VAL A 99 2.59 -2.09 7.36
CA VAL A 99 1.58 -3.11 7.08
C VAL A 99 0.28 -2.41 6.72
N ILE A 100 -0.39 -2.90 5.70
CA ILE A 100 -1.71 -2.43 5.27
C ILE A 100 -2.65 -3.61 5.17
N ASP A 101 -3.94 -3.38 5.41
CA ASP A 101 -4.99 -4.33 5.11
C ASP A 101 -6.19 -3.63 4.44
N ASP A 102 -7.08 -4.41 3.89
CA ASP A 102 -8.30 -3.96 3.25
C ASP A 102 -9.57 -4.22 4.11
N TYR A 103 -9.40 -4.53 5.38
CA TYR A 103 -10.49 -4.95 6.27
C TYR A 103 -11.57 -3.89 6.44
N SER A 104 -11.19 -2.62 6.40
CA SER A 104 -12.13 -1.50 6.46
C SER A 104 -12.96 -1.30 5.18
N ASP A 105 -12.61 -1.98 4.08
CA ASP A 105 -13.35 -1.87 2.82
C ASP A 105 -14.63 -2.73 2.87
N LEU A 106 -15.68 -2.16 3.43
CA LEU A 106 -16.99 -2.79 3.53
C LEU A 106 -17.94 -2.44 2.38
N GLU A 107 -17.42 -1.93 1.27
CA GLU A 107 -18.21 -1.45 0.12
C GLU A 107 -19.20 -2.50 -0.42
N TYR A 108 -18.83 -3.77 -0.30
CA TYR A 108 -19.66 -4.88 -0.77
C TYR A 108 -20.50 -5.53 0.34
N SER A 109 -20.48 -4.97 1.53
CA SER A 109 -21.27 -5.44 2.67
C SER A 109 -22.71 -4.92 2.63
N VAL A 110 -23.53 -5.32 3.57
CA VAL A 110 -24.88 -4.82 3.74
C VAL A 110 -24.96 -3.75 4.83
N ASP A 111 -25.85 -2.81 4.64
CA ASP A 111 -26.27 -1.89 5.68
C ASP A 111 -26.92 -2.68 6.82
N PRO A 112 -26.45 -2.54 8.08
CA PRO A 112 -26.98 -3.32 9.20
C PRO A 112 -28.44 -3.02 9.53
N GLU A 113 -28.95 -1.84 9.23
CA GLU A 113 -30.33 -1.43 9.53
C GLU A 113 -31.30 -1.86 8.43
N THR A 114 -30.91 -1.60 7.17
CA THR A 114 -31.79 -1.82 6.02
C THR A 114 -31.62 -3.18 5.37
N GLN A 115 -30.56 -3.89 5.67
CA GLN A 115 -30.13 -5.14 5.04
C GLN A 115 -29.99 -5.05 3.51
N GLN A 116 -29.81 -3.85 3.01
CA GLN A 116 -29.54 -3.62 1.60
C GLN A 116 -28.02 -3.55 1.35
N PRO A 117 -27.55 -3.98 0.18
CA PRO A 117 -26.15 -3.84 -0.18
C PRO A 117 -25.71 -2.37 -0.13
N LEU A 118 -24.56 -2.10 0.49
CA LEU A 118 -23.94 -0.78 0.54
C LEU A 118 -23.39 -0.37 -0.85
N SER A 119 -23.17 -1.33 -1.75
CA SER A 119 -22.79 -1.07 -3.13
C SER A 119 -23.78 -1.66 -4.12
N GLN A 120 -23.80 -1.11 -5.33
CA GLN A 120 -24.60 -1.63 -6.45
C GLN A 120 -24.14 -3.04 -6.92
N TRP A 121 -22.97 -3.49 -6.48
CA TRP A 121 -22.36 -4.76 -6.89
C TRP A 121 -22.79 -5.95 -6.04
N GLY A 122 -23.48 -5.70 -4.94
CA GLY A 122 -23.97 -6.74 -4.03
C GLY A 122 -23.12 -6.93 -2.79
N VAL A 123 -23.29 -8.05 -2.16
CA VAL A 123 -22.65 -8.39 -0.87
C VAL A 123 -21.55 -9.42 -1.07
N PHE A 124 -20.39 -9.17 -0.51
CA PHE A 124 -19.30 -10.12 -0.43
C PHE A 124 -18.72 -10.15 0.99
N TYR A 125 -18.59 -11.36 1.53
CA TYR A 125 -17.99 -11.59 2.84
C TYR A 125 -16.76 -12.49 2.68
N PRO A 126 -15.54 -11.92 2.70
CA PRO A 126 -14.30 -12.69 2.59
C PRO A 126 -14.08 -13.61 3.81
N SER A 127 -14.68 -13.27 4.96
CA SER A 127 -14.67 -14.02 6.20
C SER A 127 -16.07 -14.13 6.75
N PRO A 128 -16.90 -15.10 6.32
CA PRO A 128 -18.29 -15.24 6.79
C PRO A 128 -18.43 -15.39 8.30
N SER A 129 -17.42 -15.88 9.00
CA SER A 129 -17.41 -15.99 10.47
C SER A 129 -17.05 -14.68 11.19
N ASP A 130 -16.49 -13.70 10.49
CA ASP A 130 -16.09 -12.39 11.03
C ASP A 130 -16.46 -11.27 10.07
N SER A 131 -17.56 -10.61 10.34
CA SER A 131 -18.06 -9.51 9.52
C SER A 131 -17.26 -8.20 9.65
N THR A 132 -16.27 -8.13 10.51
CA THR A 132 -15.37 -6.97 10.64
C THR A 132 -14.26 -6.97 9.59
N ILE A 133 -14.06 -8.12 8.92
CA ILE A 133 -13.09 -8.28 7.85
C ILE A 133 -13.80 -8.02 6.52
N GLY A 134 -13.50 -6.90 5.90
CA GLY A 134 -14.02 -6.49 4.59
C GLY A 134 -13.04 -6.71 3.44
N GLY A 135 -13.26 -6.00 2.33
CA GLY A 135 -12.44 -6.07 1.13
C GLY A 135 -12.33 -7.46 0.54
N LEU A 136 -11.13 -7.90 0.31
CA LEU A 136 -10.77 -9.27 -0.06
C LEU A 136 -10.12 -10.05 1.10
N ALA A 137 -10.09 -9.47 2.30
CA ALA A 137 -9.37 -9.99 3.47
C ALA A 137 -7.87 -10.16 3.20
N LEU A 138 -7.28 -9.20 2.53
CA LEU A 138 -5.86 -9.23 2.21
C LEU A 138 -5.10 -8.34 3.18
N GLN A 139 -4.01 -8.87 3.70
CA GLN A 139 -3.04 -8.13 4.49
C GLN A 139 -1.70 -8.13 3.77
N THR A 140 -1.07 -6.96 3.69
CA THR A 140 0.20 -6.81 3.00
C THR A 140 1.25 -6.21 3.90
N LYS A 141 2.34 -6.95 4.10
CA LYS A 141 3.59 -6.41 4.66
C LYS A 141 4.38 -5.81 3.50
N VAL A 142 4.74 -4.54 3.64
CA VAL A 142 5.54 -3.83 2.64
C VAL A 142 6.91 -3.52 3.22
N ARG A 143 7.94 -3.89 2.49
CA ARG A 143 9.33 -3.56 2.78
C ARG A 143 9.93 -2.77 1.64
N ILE A 144 10.65 -1.72 1.97
CA ILE A 144 11.36 -0.89 1.01
C ILE A 144 12.84 -0.99 1.36
N PHE A 145 13.70 -1.15 0.36
CA PHE A 145 15.15 -1.24 0.54
C PHE A 145 15.84 -0.30 -0.45
N GLN A 146 16.78 0.47 0.06
CA GLN A 146 17.61 1.36 -0.73
C GLN A 146 19.06 1.28 -0.26
N TRP A 147 19.99 1.31 -1.23
CA TRP A 147 21.43 1.28 -0.97
C TRP A 147 22.10 2.53 -1.54
N ALA A 148 23.02 3.11 -0.79
CA ALA A 148 23.82 4.24 -1.20
C ALA A 148 24.99 3.88 -2.16
N ASN A 149 24.99 2.65 -2.69
CA ASN A 149 25.96 2.24 -3.69
C ASN A 149 25.65 2.90 -5.03
N ILE A 150 26.67 3.44 -5.70
CA ILE A 150 26.55 4.14 -7.00
C ILE A 150 25.84 3.33 -8.10
N LEU A 151 25.80 2.01 -7.99
CA LEU A 151 25.10 1.14 -8.93
C LEU A 151 23.62 0.93 -8.58
N ALA A 152 23.18 1.37 -7.41
CA ALA A 152 21.85 1.13 -6.88
C ALA A 152 21.24 2.35 -6.16
N GLU A 153 21.95 3.49 -6.09
CA GLU A 153 21.51 4.68 -5.33
C GLU A 153 20.20 5.28 -5.87
N ASP A 154 19.93 5.12 -7.17
CA ASP A 154 18.71 5.58 -7.82
C ASP A 154 17.62 4.50 -7.87
N THR A 155 17.81 3.39 -7.14
CA THR A 155 16.89 2.25 -7.17
C THR A 155 16.33 1.97 -5.78
N ALA A 156 15.00 1.91 -5.66
CA ALA A 156 14.31 1.40 -4.49
C ALA A 156 13.70 0.04 -4.80
N PHE A 157 13.98 -0.97 -3.98
CA PHE A 157 13.35 -2.28 -4.07
C PHE A 157 12.17 -2.33 -3.11
N ILE A 158 10.99 -2.67 -3.61
CA ILE A 158 9.78 -2.76 -2.82
C ILE A 158 9.30 -4.21 -2.82
N LEU A 159 9.24 -4.81 -1.64
CA LEU A 159 8.75 -6.17 -1.45
C LEU A 159 7.36 -6.14 -0.84
N TYR A 160 6.38 -6.63 -1.58
CA TYR A 160 5.02 -6.84 -1.12
C TYR A 160 4.82 -8.31 -0.73
N ARG A 161 4.50 -8.56 0.53
CA ARG A 161 4.08 -9.88 0.99
C ARG A 161 2.59 -9.85 1.29
N ILE A 162 1.80 -10.31 0.33
CA ILE A 162 0.34 -10.32 0.40
C ILE A 162 -0.11 -11.64 0.99
N THR A 163 -0.96 -11.59 2.01
CA THR A 163 -1.50 -12.75 2.70
C THR A 163 -3.03 -12.67 2.68
N ASN A 164 -3.67 -13.72 2.21
CA ASN A 164 -5.11 -13.89 2.39
C ASN A 164 -5.35 -14.37 3.83
N THR A 165 -6.01 -13.55 4.62
CA THR A 165 -6.36 -13.83 6.03
C THR A 165 -7.82 -14.24 6.20
N GLY A 166 -8.60 -14.21 5.10
CA GLY A 166 -9.99 -14.58 5.07
C GLY A 166 -10.22 -16.08 4.88
N GLU A 167 -11.49 -16.43 4.81
CA GLU A 167 -11.94 -17.81 4.63
C GLU A 167 -12.19 -18.17 3.16
N LYS A 168 -12.20 -17.19 2.26
CA LYS A 168 -12.37 -17.40 0.82
C LYS A 168 -11.04 -17.78 0.16
N ASP A 169 -11.12 -18.70 -0.77
CA ASP A 169 -9.99 -19.17 -1.55
C ASP A 169 -9.99 -18.49 -2.93
N TYR A 170 -8.94 -17.71 -3.22
CA TYR A 170 -8.77 -17.00 -4.48
C TYR A 170 -7.80 -17.73 -5.41
N ARG A 171 -8.01 -19.02 -5.63
CA ARG A 171 -7.14 -19.79 -6.51
C ARG A 171 -7.37 -19.41 -7.97
N TYR A 172 -6.26 -19.25 -8.66
CA TYR A 172 -6.25 -19.15 -10.10
C TYR A 172 -6.68 -20.48 -10.70
N ASN A 173 -7.76 -20.47 -11.49
CA ASN A 173 -8.18 -21.66 -12.22
C ASN A 173 -7.54 -21.72 -13.62
N SER A 174 -7.66 -22.87 -14.29
CA SER A 174 -7.10 -23.08 -15.62
C SER A 174 -7.78 -22.27 -16.72
N SER A 175 -8.96 -21.70 -16.47
CA SER A 175 -9.67 -20.80 -17.39
C SER A 175 -9.23 -19.34 -17.25
N GLY A 176 -8.51 -19.00 -16.19
CA GLY A 176 -8.03 -17.64 -15.97
C GLY A 176 -9.07 -16.67 -15.42
N ASP A 177 -10.24 -17.19 -15.02
CA ASP A 177 -11.38 -16.36 -14.59
C ASP A 177 -11.42 -16.11 -13.07
N GLU A 178 -10.54 -16.77 -12.32
CA GLU A 178 -10.47 -16.69 -10.87
C GLU A 178 -9.04 -16.40 -10.41
N GLY A 179 -8.89 -15.58 -9.37
CA GLY A 179 -7.61 -15.22 -8.78
C GLY A 179 -7.61 -13.79 -8.28
N VAL A 180 -6.54 -13.43 -7.59
CA VAL A 180 -6.26 -12.05 -7.17
C VAL A 180 -5.22 -11.47 -8.11
N PHE A 181 -5.51 -10.31 -8.65
CA PHE A 181 -4.57 -9.55 -9.47
C PHE A 181 -4.03 -8.39 -8.63
N PHE A 182 -2.73 -8.31 -8.54
CA PHE A 182 -2.05 -7.16 -7.97
C PHE A 182 -1.62 -6.24 -9.11
N GLY A 183 -1.96 -4.98 -9.01
CA GLY A 183 -1.56 -3.95 -9.96
C GLY A 183 -1.07 -2.71 -9.23
N GLN A 184 -0.11 -2.04 -9.80
CA GLN A 184 0.35 -0.74 -9.33
C GLN A 184 -0.01 0.31 -10.37
N ILE A 185 -0.67 1.37 -9.91
CA ILE A 185 -0.93 2.56 -10.71
C ILE A 185 0.23 3.51 -10.45
N MET A 186 0.84 3.98 -11.52
CA MET A 186 1.88 4.99 -11.49
C MET A 186 1.29 6.28 -12.04
N ASP A 187 1.32 7.33 -11.23
CA ASP A 187 0.90 8.69 -11.59
C ASP A 187 2.07 9.60 -11.25
N TYR A 188 2.84 9.93 -12.26
CA TYR A 188 4.07 10.69 -12.10
C TYR A 188 3.75 12.18 -12.19
N GLY A 189 4.12 12.94 -11.17
CA GLY A 189 4.25 14.39 -11.25
C GLY A 189 5.73 14.74 -11.35
N LEU A 190 6.26 14.77 -12.54
CA LEU A 190 7.66 15.11 -12.79
C LEU A 190 7.79 16.62 -13.06
N GLY A 191 8.77 17.26 -12.45
CA GLY A 191 8.88 18.72 -12.52
C GLY A 191 7.92 19.44 -11.56
N ASN A 192 7.44 20.60 -11.94
CA ASN A 192 6.44 21.39 -11.21
C ASN A 192 5.30 21.87 -12.12
N GLU A 193 5.20 21.33 -13.31
CA GLU A 193 4.17 21.63 -14.28
C GLU A 193 3.17 20.49 -14.34
N GLU A 194 1.91 20.78 -14.49
CA GLU A 194 0.87 19.76 -14.57
C GLU A 194 0.56 19.46 -16.04
N GLY A 195 0.59 18.17 -16.41
CA GLY A 195 -0.03 17.67 -17.62
C GLY A 195 0.89 17.56 -18.85
N ASP A 196 2.19 17.58 -18.67
CA ASP A 196 3.18 17.33 -19.72
C ASP A 196 4.02 16.07 -19.53
N GLU A 197 3.63 15.23 -18.57
CA GLU A 197 4.26 13.93 -18.37
C GLU A 197 3.86 12.95 -19.47
N ASN A 198 4.82 12.13 -19.86
CA ASN A 198 4.66 11.03 -20.79
C ASN A 198 5.00 9.71 -20.11
N ALA A 199 4.40 8.63 -20.60
CA ALA A 199 4.67 7.28 -20.10
C ALA A 199 4.78 6.27 -21.24
N ALA A 200 5.59 5.25 -21.02
CA ALA A 200 5.73 4.12 -21.94
C ALA A 200 5.97 2.81 -21.18
N PHE A 201 5.77 1.70 -21.88
CA PHE A 201 6.07 0.37 -21.41
C PHE A 201 7.07 -0.32 -22.33
N ASP A 202 8.20 -0.76 -21.76
CA ASP A 202 9.17 -1.60 -22.46
C ASP A 202 8.87 -3.07 -22.19
N ALA A 203 8.27 -3.73 -23.19
CA ALA A 203 7.89 -5.14 -23.08
C ALA A 203 9.08 -6.13 -23.07
N LEU A 204 10.29 -5.69 -23.44
CA LEU A 204 11.47 -6.54 -23.40
C LEU A 204 12.12 -6.55 -22.02
N GLN A 205 12.02 -5.45 -21.31
CA GLN A 205 12.58 -5.27 -19.98
C GLN A 205 11.54 -5.35 -18.87
N ASP A 206 10.26 -5.42 -19.23
CA ASP A 206 9.12 -5.43 -18.30
C ASP A 206 9.13 -4.20 -17.38
N VAL A 207 9.37 -3.02 -17.97
CA VAL A 207 9.48 -1.74 -17.27
C VAL A 207 8.42 -0.76 -17.77
N THR A 208 7.63 -0.23 -16.86
CA THR A 208 6.82 0.99 -17.10
C THR A 208 7.64 2.18 -16.65
N TYR A 209 7.77 3.20 -17.49
CA TYR A 209 8.53 4.40 -17.16
C TYR A 209 7.84 5.66 -17.66
N GLY A 210 8.14 6.76 -17.00
CA GLY A 210 7.65 8.09 -17.35
C GLY A 210 8.77 9.11 -17.44
N TRP A 211 8.50 10.18 -18.14
CA TRP A 211 9.39 11.34 -18.30
C TRP A 211 8.56 12.59 -18.51
N ASP A 212 9.13 13.72 -18.17
CA ASP A 212 8.60 15.02 -18.47
C ASP A 212 8.88 15.38 -19.93
N GLN A 213 7.95 16.09 -20.61
CA GLN A 213 8.01 16.31 -22.06
C GLN A 213 9.18 17.20 -22.46
N ASP A 214 9.47 18.24 -21.71
CA ASP A 214 10.56 19.16 -21.98
C ASP A 214 11.86 18.84 -21.24
N GLY A 215 11.77 17.91 -20.26
CA GLY A 215 12.89 17.43 -19.45
C GLY A 215 13.39 18.45 -18.43
N ILE A 216 12.60 19.48 -18.10
CA ILE A 216 12.99 20.57 -17.23
C ILE A 216 12.06 20.67 -16.03
N GLY A 217 12.61 20.58 -14.83
CA GLY A 217 11.90 20.88 -13.60
C GLY A 217 12.26 22.26 -13.03
N GLN A 218 11.40 22.79 -12.18
CA GLN A 218 11.63 24.07 -11.52
C GLN A 218 11.53 23.94 -9.99
N HIS A 219 12.56 24.38 -9.29
CA HIS A 219 12.52 24.51 -7.84
C HIS A 219 11.58 25.66 -7.40
N PRO A 220 11.08 25.63 -6.14
CA PRO A 220 10.23 26.70 -5.60
C PRO A 220 10.85 28.10 -5.65
N ASP A 221 12.18 28.21 -5.74
CA ASP A 221 12.90 29.46 -5.90
C ASP A 221 13.06 29.91 -7.37
N GLY A 222 12.51 29.13 -8.31
CA GLY A 222 12.57 29.42 -9.73
C GLY A 222 13.81 28.87 -10.45
N THR A 223 14.71 28.17 -9.75
CA THR A 223 15.88 27.54 -10.37
C THR A 223 15.47 26.33 -11.20
N LEU A 224 15.93 26.27 -12.45
CA LEU A 224 15.66 25.14 -13.33
C LEU A 224 16.68 24.01 -13.11
N TYR A 225 16.22 22.78 -13.31
CA TYR A 225 17.06 21.58 -13.27
C TYR A 225 16.62 20.56 -14.32
N ASP A 226 17.56 19.74 -14.78
CA ASP A 226 17.26 18.67 -15.73
C ASP A 226 16.54 17.51 -15.01
N LEU A 227 15.45 17.03 -15.61
CA LEU A 227 14.70 15.88 -15.16
C LEU A 227 15.18 14.60 -15.84
N GLY A 228 15.18 13.52 -15.10
CA GLY A 228 15.44 12.18 -15.61
C GLY A 228 14.15 11.40 -15.92
N TYR A 229 14.34 10.10 -16.04
CA TYR A 229 13.24 9.12 -16.14
C TYR A 229 12.97 8.52 -14.80
N THR A 230 11.71 8.17 -14.55
CA THR A 230 11.33 7.33 -13.43
C THR A 230 10.62 6.08 -13.94
N GLY A 231 10.79 4.95 -13.30
CA GLY A 231 10.22 3.71 -13.82
C GLY A 231 9.98 2.66 -12.75
N PHE A 232 9.20 1.67 -13.13
CA PHE A 232 8.81 0.55 -12.30
C PHE A 232 8.97 -0.76 -13.09
N ALA A 233 9.66 -1.73 -12.48
CA ALA A 233 9.80 -3.08 -13.00
C ALA A 233 9.30 -4.09 -11.96
N PHE A 234 8.60 -5.12 -12.40
CA PHE A 234 8.34 -6.29 -11.59
C PHE A 234 9.50 -7.27 -11.70
N LEU A 235 9.96 -7.83 -10.57
CA LEU A 235 11.10 -8.75 -10.47
C LEU A 235 10.62 -10.16 -10.11
#